data_09b3be634339be97e3d41b75b2291d8e
#
_entry.id   09b3be634339be97e3d41b75b2291d8e
#
_cell.length_a   1.000
_cell.length_b   1.000
_cell.length_c   1.000
_cell.angle_alpha   90.00
_cell.angle_beta   90.00
_cell.angle_gamma   90.00
#
_symmetry.space_group_name_H-M   'P 1'
#
loop_
_entity.id
_entity.type
_entity.pdbx_description
1 polymer ?
#
loop_
_entity_poly.entity_id
_entity_poly.type
_entity_poly.pdbx_seq_one_letter_code
_entity_poly.pdbx_strand_id
1 'polypeptide(L)'
;MLLCLAYTARGEEIEKDTAKIRNVELNEVVVQSFKQQRDLRLEPLSASAVTGTAIQNRNITGIKEFSSFIPNLFMPDYGSKLTSPVYIRGIGSKINAPSVGLYVDGIPYFEKSAFDFDFNEVDRIEVLRGPQGTLYGRNTMGGIINVYTKSPLKYEGTNVWLSNGSYGYRDYALSHYKKIGEKFGYAISGDYRNSDGYFTNLFTDKKADDMKSGSARIRLEWKLQKNLSFGLMSSFDRSVQGGYPYAVCDSVTHKPGEVDYNDYSFYKRTL
;
A
#
# COMPACT_ATOMS: atom_id res chain seq x y z
N MET A 1 -43.04 -0.93 76.67
CA MET A 1 -43.27 0.01 75.58
C MET A 1 -42.19 -0.27 74.52
N LEU A 2 -42.56 -1.14 73.53
CA LEU A 2 -41.62 -1.59 72.48
C LEU A 2 -41.93 -0.79 71.23
N LEU A 3 -40.94 -0.02 70.74
CA LEU A 3 -41.03 0.74 69.50
C LEU A 3 -40.55 -0.16 68.35
N CYS A 4 -41.44 -0.61 67.50
CA CYS A 4 -41.04 -1.25 66.22
C CYS A 4 -40.75 -0.18 65.17
N LEU A 5 -39.46 -0.07 64.78
CA LEU A 5 -39.00 0.70 63.60
C LEU A 5 -39.24 -0.17 62.34
N ALA A 6 -40.21 0.19 61.54
CA ALA A 6 -40.41 -0.39 60.22
C ALA A 6 -39.42 0.27 59.24
N TYR A 7 -38.47 -0.51 58.73
CA TYR A 7 -37.54 -0.12 57.68
C TYR A 7 -38.18 -0.42 56.32
N THR A 8 -38.60 0.63 55.59
CA THR A 8 -39.10 0.47 54.22
C THR A 8 -37.91 0.42 53.28
N ALA A 9 -37.61 -0.78 52.75
CA ALA A 9 -36.66 -0.94 51.66
C ALA A 9 -37.26 -0.35 50.38
N ARG A 10 -36.69 0.72 49.90
CA ARG A 10 -36.98 1.29 48.57
C ARG A 10 -36.15 0.49 47.56
N GLY A 11 -36.82 -0.32 46.74
CA GLY A 11 -36.17 -0.97 45.60
C GLY A 11 -35.79 0.09 44.57
N GLU A 12 -34.49 0.21 44.27
CA GLU A 12 -34.00 0.93 43.09
C GLU A 12 -34.43 0.11 41.87
N GLU A 13 -35.22 0.73 41.01
CA GLU A 13 -35.49 0.21 39.66
C GLU A 13 -34.15 0.21 38.92
N ILE A 14 -33.67 -0.98 38.58
CA ILE A 14 -32.52 -1.15 37.67
C ILE A 14 -33.02 -0.66 36.31
N GLU A 15 -32.61 0.57 35.97
CA GLU A 15 -32.75 1.12 34.62
C GLU A 15 -32.06 0.15 33.65
N LYS A 16 -32.83 -0.56 32.85
CA LYS A 16 -32.32 -1.41 31.78
C LYS A 16 -31.58 -0.50 30.80
N ASP A 17 -30.26 -0.48 30.93
CA ASP A 17 -29.38 0.09 29.93
C ASP A 17 -29.56 -0.69 28.62
N THR A 18 -30.55 -0.26 27.85
CA THR A 18 -30.73 -0.72 26.47
C THR A 18 -29.60 -0.11 25.70
N ALA A 19 -28.48 -0.86 25.59
CA ALA A 19 -27.39 -0.55 24.67
C ALA A 19 -28.02 -0.23 23.32
N LYS A 20 -28.04 1.05 22.94
CA LYS A 20 -28.42 1.48 21.60
C LYS A 20 -27.48 0.78 20.65
N ILE A 21 -27.94 -0.30 20.04
CA ILE A 21 -27.25 -0.94 18.93
C ILE A 21 -27.11 0.14 17.86
N ARG A 22 -25.93 0.73 17.78
CA ARG A 22 -25.58 1.67 16.74
C ARG A 22 -25.45 0.84 15.46
N ASN A 23 -26.51 0.79 14.68
CA ASN A 23 -26.42 0.23 13.34
C ASN A 23 -25.46 1.12 12.55
N VAL A 24 -24.21 0.67 12.46
CA VAL A 24 -23.23 1.24 11.54
C VAL A 24 -23.53 0.59 10.20
N GLU A 25 -24.18 1.31 9.31
CA GLU A 25 -24.22 0.92 7.90
C GLU A 25 -22.78 0.93 7.39
N LEU A 26 -22.24 -0.25 7.21
CA LEU A 26 -20.94 -0.40 6.54
C LEU A 26 -21.16 0.00 5.09
N ASN A 27 -20.46 1.05 4.66
CA ASN A 27 -20.46 1.45 3.26
C ASN A 27 -20.08 0.24 2.40
N GLU A 28 -20.92 -0.06 1.44
CA GLU A 28 -20.71 -1.14 0.49
C GLU A 28 -19.38 -0.92 -0.26
N VAL A 29 -18.53 -1.94 -0.26
CA VAL A 29 -17.25 -1.87 -0.95
C VAL A 29 -17.48 -2.20 -2.43
N VAL A 30 -17.51 -1.18 -3.26
CA VAL A 30 -17.62 -1.30 -4.72
C VAL A 30 -16.23 -1.51 -5.31
N VAL A 31 -16.06 -2.55 -6.10
CA VAL A 31 -14.84 -2.83 -6.85
C VAL A 31 -15.03 -2.58 -8.34
N GLN A 32 -13.93 -2.24 -9.01
CA GLN A 32 -13.91 -2.06 -10.46
C GLN A 32 -13.48 -3.36 -11.16
N SER A 33 -14.31 -4.40 -10.98
CA SER A 33 -14.12 -5.69 -11.65
C SER A 33 -14.56 -5.60 -13.12
N PHE A 34 -13.85 -6.31 -14.01
CA PHE A 34 -14.09 -6.27 -15.45
C PHE A 34 -14.16 -4.84 -16.05
N LYS A 35 -13.43 -3.88 -15.47
CA LYS A 35 -13.50 -2.45 -15.83
C LYS A 35 -14.90 -1.83 -15.66
N GLN A 36 -15.75 -2.45 -14.85
CA GLN A 36 -17.08 -1.97 -14.46
C GLN A 36 -17.17 -1.88 -12.94
N GLN A 37 -17.88 -0.87 -12.46
CA GLN A 37 -18.15 -0.75 -11.02
C GLN A 37 -19.22 -1.77 -10.63
N ARG A 38 -18.89 -2.69 -9.73
CA ARG A 38 -19.80 -3.70 -9.20
C ARG A 38 -19.57 -3.91 -7.72
N ASP A 39 -20.58 -4.39 -7.04
CA ASP A 39 -20.46 -4.81 -5.65
C ASP A 39 -19.52 -6.02 -5.55
N LEU A 40 -18.54 -5.94 -4.66
CA LEU A 40 -17.58 -7.02 -4.38
C LEU A 40 -18.27 -8.35 -4.07
N ARG A 41 -19.44 -8.32 -3.42
CA ARG A 41 -20.20 -9.51 -3.03
C ARG A 41 -20.83 -10.24 -4.19
N LEU A 42 -21.09 -9.54 -5.29
CA LEU A 42 -21.74 -10.09 -6.48
C LEU A 42 -20.74 -10.57 -7.53
N GLU A 43 -19.45 -10.34 -7.31
CA GLU A 43 -18.41 -10.73 -8.26
C GLU A 43 -18.06 -12.21 -8.12
N PRO A 44 -18.04 -12.97 -9.22
CA PRO A 44 -17.63 -14.38 -9.23
C PRO A 44 -16.12 -14.56 -9.11
N LEU A 45 -15.40 -13.51 -8.70
CA LEU A 45 -13.94 -13.47 -8.57
C LEU A 45 -13.52 -13.41 -7.12
N SER A 46 -12.39 -14.05 -6.81
CA SER A 46 -11.76 -13.88 -5.51
C SER A 46 -11.05 -12.53 -5.45
N ALA A 47 -11.70 -11.54 -4.88
CA ALA A 47 -11.18 -10.18 -4.77
C ALA A 47 -11.08 -9.73 -3.30
N SER A 48 -10.21 -8.79 -3.03
CA SER A 48 -10.14 -8.04 -1.78
C SER A 48 -9.98 -6.57 -2.11
N ALA A 49 -10.69 -5.72 -1.39
CA ALA A 49 -10.54 -4.28 -1.51
C ALA A 49 -10.30 -3.65 -0.15
N VAL A 50 -9.39 -2.69 -0.09
CA VAL A 50 -9.07 -1.92 1.11
C VAL A 50 -9.11 -0.44 0.76
N THR A 51 -9.85 0.32 1.56
CA THR A 51 -10.00 1.77 1.38
C THR A 51 -8.77 2.53 1.88
N GLY A 52 -8.54 3.73 1.33
CA GLY A 52 -7.45 4.60 1.76
C GLY A 52 -7.52 4.96 3.24
N THR A 53 -8.72 5.14 3.80
CA THR A 53 -8.89 5.36 5.24
C THR A 53 -8.41 4.17 6.07
N ALA A 54 -8.70 2.93 5.64
CA ALA A 54 -8.22 1.74 6.33
C ALA A 54 -6.70 1.57 6.20
N ILE A 55 -6.12 1.98 5.08
CA ILE A 55 -4.67 2.02 4.85
C ILE A 55 -4.00 3.01 5.81
N GLN A 56 -4.51 4.23 5.89
CA GLN A 56 -3.99 5.28 6.77
C GLN A 56 -4.11 4.91 8.26
N ASN A 57 -5.25 4.39 8.68
CA ASN A 57 -5.47 3.98 10.07
C ASN A 57 -4.54 2.84 10.55
N ARG A 58 -4.00 2.08 9.61
CA ARG A 58 -3.07 0.97 9.88
C ARG A 58 -1.62 1.33 9.63
N ASN A 59 -1.33 2.58 9.27
CA ASN A 59 0.01 3.06 8.89
C ASN A 59 0.68 2.19 7.81
N ILE A 60 -0.11 1.76 6.82
CA ILE A 60 0.41 0.99 5.70
C ILE A 60 1.00 1.98 4.70
N THR A 61 2.30 1.92 4.48
CA THR A 61 3.04 2.88 3.64
C THR A 61 3.34 2.35 2.24
N GLY A 62 3.24 1.04 2.02
CA GLY A 62 3.52 0.45 0.71
C GLY A 62 2.88 -0.93 0.52
N ILE A 63 3.04 -1.51 -0.68
CA ILE A 63 2.49 -2.84 -1.04
C ILE A 63 3.08 -3.95 -0.15
N LYS A 64 4.29 -3.79 0.32
CA LYS A 64 4.96 -4.78 1.16
C LYS A 64 4.22 -4.95 2.50
N GLU A 65 3.97 -3.86 3.23
CA GLU A 65 3.17 -3.90 4.45
C GLU A 65 1.72 -4.31 4.16
N PHE A 66 1.16 -3.80 3.05
CA PHE A 66 -0.17 -4.14 2.58
C PHE A 66 -0.34 -5.64 2.35
N SER A 67 0.70 -6.34 1.88
CA SER A 67 0.65 -7.77 1.61
C SER A 67 0.32 -8.60 2.85
N SER A 68 0.67 -8.14 4.04
CA SER A 68 0.37 -8.84 5.31
C SER A 68 -1.12 -8.81 5.69
N PHE A 69 -1.90 -7.91 5.10
CA PHE A 69 -3.35 -7.77 5.37
C PHE A 69 -4.24 -8.45 4.33
N ILE A 70 -3.66 -8.90 3.21
CA ILE A 70 -4.42 -9.52 2.12
C ILE A 70 -4.16 -11.01 2.07
N PRO A 71 -5.19 -11.85 2.21
CA PRO A 71 -5.03 -13.29 2.11
C PRO A 71 -4.43 -13.71 0.76
N ASN A 72 -3.43 -14.59 0.80
CA ASN A 72 -2.73 -15.12 -0.36
C ASN A 72 -1.96 -14.10 -1.22
N LEU A 73 -1.75 -12.90 -0.73
CA LEU A 73 -0.79 -11.93 -1.28
C LEU A 73 0.48 -11.98 -0.43
N PHE A 74 1.62 -12.14 -1.07
CA PHE A 74 2.91 -12.21 -0.38
C PHE A 74 3.97 -11.43 -1.16
N MET A 75 4.65 -10.52 -0.48
CA MET A 75 5.76 -9.76 -1.02
C MET A 75 6.96 -9.84 -0.08
N PRO A 76 7.88 -10.80 -0.30
CA PRO A 76 9.06 -10.93 0.52
C PRO A 76 10.01 -9.77 0.31
N ASP A 77 10.74 -9.42 1.36
CA ASP A 77 11.83 -8.48 1.28
C ASP A 77 13.14 -9.20 0.99
N TYR A 78 13.68 -8.95 -0.19
CA TYR A 78 15.02 -9.42 -0.57
C TYR A 78 16.08 -8.32 -0.50
N GLY A 79 15.81 -7.26 0.26
CA GLY A 79 16.75 -6.18 0.54
C GLY A 79 16.93 -5.17 -0.59
N SER A 80 16.14 -5.27 -1.64
CA SER A 80 16.19 -4.31 -2.74
C SER A 80 14.84 -4.19 -3.41
N LYS A 81 14.48 -2.97 -3.78
CA LYS A 81 13.30 -2.62 -4.55
C LYS A 81 13.18 -3.43 -5.86
N LEU A 82 14.32 -3.66 -6.52
CA LEU A 82 14.38 -4.42 -7.77
C LEU A 82 14.15 -5.93 -7.57
N THR A 83 14.41 -6.45 -6.39
CA THR A 83 14.39 -7.89 -6.12
C THR A 83 13.19 -8.36 -5.33
N SER A 84 12.24 -7.48 -5.02
CA SER A 84 11.03 -7.82 -4.26
C SER A 84 9.92 -8.30 -5.18
N PRO A 85 9.76 -9.61 -5.38
CA PRO A 85 8.69 -10.14 -6.23
C PRO A 85 7.37 -10.14 -5.48
N VAL A 86 6.27 -10.05 -6.22
CA VAL A 86 4.92 -10.19 -5.70
C VAL A 86 4.36 -11.56 -6.08
N TYR A 87 3.78 -12.24 -5.10
CA TYR A 87 3.12 -13.54 -5.27
C TYR A 87 1.65 -13.45 -4.89
N ILE A 88 0.80 -14.00 -5.74
CA ILE A 88 -0.62 -14.24 -5.42
C ILE A 88 -0.87 -15.74 -5.53
N ARG A 89 -1.35 -16.39 -4.46
CA ARG A 89 -1.57 -17.85 -4.39
C ARG A 89 -0.32 -18.66 -4.78
N GLY A 90 0.86 -18.16 -4.43
CA GLY A 90 2.14 -18.79 -4.78
C GLY A 90 2.63 -18.53 -6.21
N ILE A 91 1.80 -17.90 -7.06
CA ILE A 91 2.19 -17.54 -8.44
C ILE A 91 2.86 -16.17 -8.41
N GLY A 92 4.13 -16.15 -8.77
CA GLY A 92 4.96 -14.93 -8.82
C GLY A 92 6.23 -15.19 -9.61
N SER A 93 7.07 -14.19 -9.76
CA SER A 93 8.34 -14.31 -10.49
C SER A 93 9.45 -13.58 -9.73
N LYS A 94 10.47 -14.31 -9.30
CA LYS A 94 11.66 -13.74 -8.66
C LYS A 94 12.59 -13.09 -9.69
N ILE A 95 12.73 -13.73 -10.83
CA ILE A 95 13.57 -13.31 -11.97
C ILE A 95 12.62 -12.97 -13.11
N ASN A 96 13.00 -12.19 -14.09
CA ASN A 96 12.19 -11.79 -15.23
C ASN A 96 10.99 -10.89 -14.87
N ALA A 97 10.08 -10.75 -15.82
CA ALA A 97 8.88 -9.94 -15.69
C ALA A 97 7.96 -10.43 -14.55
N PRO A 98 7.24 -9.54 -13.87
CA PRO A 98 6.29 -9.93 -12.83
C PRO A 98 5.18 -10.81 -13.40
N SER A 99 4.67 -11.76 -12.60
CA SER A 99 3.52 -12.59 -12.94
C SER A 99 2.21 -12.06 -12.33
N VAL A 100 2.31 -11.00 -11.55
CA VAL A 100 1.19 -10.24 -10.99
C VAL A 100 1.22 -8.86 -11.62
N GLY A 101 0.10 -8.41 -12.16
CA GLY A 101 -0.04 -7.09 -12.78
C GLY A 101 -0.23 -5.99 -11.72
N LEU A 102 0.44 -4.86 -11.91
CA LEU A 102 0.17 -3.63 -11.16
C LEU A 102 -0.45 -2.60 -12.09
N TYR A 103 -1.55 -2.04 -11.66
CA TYR A 103 -2.25 -0.97 -12.37
C TYR A 103 -2.48 0.19 -11.41
N VAL A 104 -2.08 1.38 -11.81
CA VAL A 104 -2.37 2.62 -11.06
C VAL A 104 -3.27 3.48 -11.92
N ASP A 105 -4.46 3.77 -11.45
CA ASP A 105 -5.52 4.48 -12.20
C ASP A 105 -5.77 3.93 -13.61
N GLY A 106 -5.65 2.61 -13.76
CA GLY A 106 -5.85 1.89 -15.01
C GLY A 106 -4.62 1.85 -15.94
N ILE A 107 -3.51 2.48 -15.56
CA ILE A 107 -2.24 2.45 -16.30
C ILE A 107 -1.41 1.27 -15.81
N PRO A 108 -0.96 0.36 -16.70
CA PRO A 108 -0.16 -0.78 -16.31
C PRO A 108 1.31 -0.40 -16.02
N TYR A 109 1.84 -0.95 -14.95
CA TYR A 109 3.26 -0.87 -14.59
C TYR A 109 3.89 -2.25 -14.78
N PHE A 110 4.97 -2.33 -15.52
CA PHE A 110 5.58 -3.60 -15.94
C PHE A 110 6.86 -3.96 -15.20
N GLU A 111 7.41 -3.01 -14.46
CA GLU A 111 8.65 -3.20 -13.71
C GLU A 111 8.39 -3.57 -12.26
N LYS A 112 9.22 -4.47 -11.71
CA LYS A 112 9.10 -4.87 -10.29
C LYS A 112 9.35 -3.71 -9.32
N SER A 113 10.24 -2.81 -9.67
CA SER A 113 10.54 -1.62 -8.89
C SER A 113 9.33 -0.71 -8.68
N ALA A 114 8.35 -0.76 -9.60
CA ALA A 114 7.14 0.03 -9.52
C ALA A 114 6.16 -0.44 -8.43
N PHE A 115 6.31 -1.66 -7.91
CA PHE A 115 5.46 -2.15 -6.82
C PHE A 115 5.76 -1.48 -5.47
N ASP A 116 6.89 -0.81 -5.34
CA ASP A 116 7.22 -0.07 -4.15
C ASP A 116 6.94 1.42 -4.36
N PHE A 117 5.67 1.80 -4.36
CA PHE A 117 5.26 3.20 -4.42
C PHE A 117 4.50 3.60 -3.14
N ASP A 118 4.47 4.89 -2.87
CA ASP A 118 3.88 5.46 -1.67
C ASP A 118 2.35 5.45 -1.70
N PHE A 119 1.72 5.14 -0.56
CA PHE A 119 0.28 5.02 -0.41
C PHE A 119 -0.42 6.31 0.06
N ASN A 120 0.27 7.42 0.21
CA ASN A 120 -0.31 8.66 0.73
C ASN A 120 -1.45 9.23 -0.12
N GLU A 121 -1.45 8.94 -1.42
CA GLU A 121 -2.47 9.39 -2.36
C GLU A 121 -3.57 8.36 -2.64
N VAL A 122 -3.45 7.18 -2.07
CA VAL A 122 -4.34 6.07 -2.38
C VAL A 122 -5.75 6.33 -1.84
N ASP A 123 -6.74 6.17 -2.71
CA ASP A 123 -8.16 6.14 -2.38
C ASP A 123 -8.60 4.72 -2.00
N ARG A 124 -8.19 3.72 -2.78
CA ARG A 124 -8.39 2.30 -2.50
C ARG A 124 -7.44 1.43 -3.29
N ILE A 125 -7.24 0.22 -2.79
CA ILE A 125 -6.49 -0.85 -3.47
C ILE A 125 -7.41 -2.06 -3.62
N GLU A 126 -7.43 -2.62 -4.81
CA GLU A 126 -8.15 -3.84 -5.15
C GLU A 126 -7.16 -4.92 -5.56
N VAL A 127 -7.28 -6.11 -4.99
CA VAL A 127 -6.48 -7.28 -5.34
C VAL A 127 -7.40 -8.34 -5.91
N LEU A 128 -7.27 -8.63 -7.20
CA LEU A 128 -7.99 -9.68 -7.90
C LEU A 128 -7.07 -10.90 -8.00
N ARG A 129 -7.48 -12.01 -7.42
CA ARG A 129 -6.67 -13.23 -7.30
C ARG A 129 -7.08 -14.25 -8.35
N GLY A 130 -6.12 -14.65 -9.16
CA GLY A 130 -6.29 -15.58 -10.27
C GLY A 130 -6.07 -14.92 -11.63
N PRO A 131 -5.98 -15.70 -12.72
CA PRO A 131 -5.64 -15.19 -14.03
C PRO A 131 -6.60 -14.11 -14.54
N GLN A 132 -6.05 -12.99 -15.00
CA GLN A 132 -6.80 -11.83 -15.51
C GLN A 132 -6.35 -11.43 -16.94
N GLY A 133 -5.71 -12.36 -17.67
CA GLY A 133 -5.08 -12.08 -18.96
C GLY A 133 -6.01 -11.56 -20.05
N THR A 134 -7.29 -11.96 -20.04
CA THR A 134 -8.27 -11.56 -21.06
C THR A 134 -8.59 -10.07 -21.04
N LEU A 135 -8.59 -9.44 -19.85
CA LEU A 135 -8.96 -8.03 -19.67
C LEU A 135 -7.76 -7.11 -19.46
N TYR A 136 -6.72 -7.64 -18.85
CA TYR A 136 -5.57 -6.86 -18.39
C TYR A 136 -4.29 -7.20 -19.15
N GLY A 137 -4.29 -8.27 -19.96
CA GLY A 137 -3.16 -8.63 -20.81
C GLY A 137 -2.01 -9.30 -20.07
N ARG A 138 -0.76 -8.95 -20.43
CA ARG A 138 0.45 -9.61 -19.92
C ARG A 138 0.68 -9.41 -18.41
N ASN A 139 1.49 -10.29 -17.82
CA ASN A 139 1.91 -10.22 -16.41
C ASN A 139 0.76 -10.38 -15.39
N THR A 140 -0.33 -11.06 -15.76
CA THR A 140 -1.54 -11.17 -14.92
C THR A 140 -1.95 -12.62 -14.65
N MET A 141 -0.98 -13.54 -14.67
CA MET A 141 -1.21 -14.96 -14.45
C MET A 141 -1.60 -15.27 -13.00
N GLY A 142 -0.93 -14.65 -12.02
CA GLY A 142 -1.24 -14.81 -10.60
C GLY A 142 -2.43 -13.96 -10.15
N GLY A 143 -2.65 -12.85 -10.83
CA GLY A 143 -3.67 -11.86 -10.50
C GLY A 143 -3.22 -10.45 -10.80
N ILE A 144 -3.97 -9.48 -10.28
CA ILE A 144 -3.66 -8.06 -10.43
C ILE A 144 -3.86 -7.30 -9.13
N ILE A 145 -3.11 -6.22 -8.99
CA ILE A 145 -3.26 -5.20 -7.96
C ILE A 145 -3.65 -3.91 -8.68
N ASN A 146 -4.86 -3.44 -8.43
CA ASN A 146 -5.36 -2.16 -8.92
C ASN A 146 -5.27 -1.14 -7.79
N VAL A 147 -4.57 -0.08 -8.02
CA VAL A 147 -4.46 1.06 -7.12
C VAL A 147 -5.21 2.24 -7.73
N TYR A 148 -6.10 2.80 -6.97
CA TYR A 148 -6.84 3.99 -7.35
C TYR A 148 -6.39 5.14 -6.46
N THR A 149 -5.95 6.23 -7.07
CA THR A 149 -5.56 7.43 -6.35
C THR A 149 -6.75 8.39 -6.19
N LYS A 150 -6.67 9.28 -5.22
CA LYS A 150 -7.72 10.27 -4.96
C LYS A 150 -7.91 11.19 -6.17
N SER A 151 -9.12 11.27 -6.68
CA SER A 151 -9.47 12.16 -7.79
C SER A 151 -9.63 13.60 -7.31
N PRO A 152 -8.97 14.59 -7.93
CA PRO A 152 -9.13 16.00 -7.58
C PRO A 152 -10.51 16.58 -7.93
N LEU A 153 -11.33 15.86 -8.71
CA LEU A 153 -12.74 16.24 -8.94
C LEU A 153 -13.66 15.80 -7.80
N LYS A 154 -13.23 14.81 -6.99
CA LYS A 154 -14.04 14.25 -5.89
C LYS A 154 -13.50 14.62 -4.52
N TYR A 155 -12.22 14.92 -4.43
CA TYR A 155 -11.53 15.19 -3.18
C TYR A 155 -10.88 16.58 -3.26
N GLU A 156 -11.05 17.38 -2.22
CA GLU A 156 -10.37 18.65 -2.01
C GLU A 156 -9.68 18.66 -0.67
N GLY A 157 -8.52 19.25 -0.58
CA GLY A 157 -7.78 19.40 0.67
C GLY A 157 -6.29 19.23 0.52
N THR A 158 -5.60 19.41 1.62
CA THR A 158 -4.16 19.22 1.75
C THR A 158 -3.90 18.17 2.81
N ASN A 159 -3.11 17.15 2.48
CA ASN A 159 -2.64 16.17 3.44
C ASN A 159 -1.15 16.36 3.65
N VAL A 160 -0.75 16.30 4.89
CA VAL A 160 0.66 16.33 5.31
C VAL A 160 0.91 15.07 6.13
N TRP A 161 1.93 14.34 5.76
CA TRP A 161 2.41 13.17 6.48
C TRP A 161 3.83 13.42 6.95
N LEU A 162 4.09 13.26 8.24
CA LEU A 162 5.41 13.41 8.84
C LEU A 162 5.63 12.24 9.77
N SER A 163 6.62 11.41 9.48
CA SER A 163 7.01 10.29 10.32
C SER A 163 8.52 10.30 10.54
N ASN A 164 8.92 10.04 11.77
CA ASN A 164 10.32 9.89 12.15
C ASN A 164 10.46 8.66 13.04
N GLY A 165 11.54 7.92 12.85
CA GLY A 165 11.78 6.68 13.57
C GLY A 165 13.24 6.44 13.86
N SER A 166 13.55 5.30 14.45
CA SER A 166 14.90 4.84 14.71
C SER A 166 15.68 4.64 13.41
N TYR A 167 16.98 4.55 13.48
CA TYR A 167 17.90 4.35 12.35
C TYR A 167 17.79 5.43 11.26
N GLY A 168 17.55 6.68 11.68
CA GLY A 168 17.44 7.82 10.79
C GLY A 168 16.23 7.76 9.86
N TYR A 169 15.23 6.91 10.16
CA TYR A 169 14.00 6.82 9.37
C TYR A 169 13.25 8.15 9.39
N ARG A 170 12.97 8.65 8.19
CA ARG A 170 12.19 9.86 7.93
C ARG A 170 11.30 9.60 6.74
N ASP A 171 10.02 9.88 6.88
CA ASP A 171 9.03 9.73 5.81
C ASP A 171 8.12 10.95 5.84
N TYR A 172 8.26 11.79 4.83
CA TYR A 172 7.54 13.05 4.69
C TYR A 172 6.79 13.05 3.38
N ALA A 173 5.50 13.34 3.43
CA ALA A 173 4.71 13.49 2.24
C ALA A 173 3.75 14.67 2.35
N LEU A 174 3.52 15.31 1.21
CA LEU A 174 2.58 16.40 1.03
C LEU A 174 1.74 16.11 -0.20
N SER A 175 0.43 16.27 -0.08
CA SER A 175 -0.46 16.23 -1.24
C SER A 175 -1.52 17.31 -1.12
N HIS A 176 -1.78 17.99 -2.23
CA HIS A 176 -2.79 19.04 -2.35
C HIS A 176 -3.71 18.76 -3.53
N TYR A 177 -5.01 18.81 -3.26
CA TYR A 177 -6.07 18.55 -4.22
C TYR A 177 -6.98 19.76 -4.29
N LYS A 178 -7.29 20.20 -5.50
CA LYS A 178 -8.18 21.32 -5.72
C LYS A 178 -9.08 21.10 -6.92
N LYS A 179 -10.36 21.32 -6.72
CA LYS A 179 -11.36 21.39 -7.77
C LYS A 179 -11.57 22.86 -8.17
N ILE A 180 -11.56 23.13 -9.45
CA ILE A 180 -11.82 24.47 -10.00
C ILE A 180 -13.10 24.42 -10.83
N GLY A 181 -14.15 25.02 -10.29
CA GLY A 181 -15.49 24.89 -10.86
C GLY A 181 -15.98 23.43 -10.82
N GLU A 182 -16.88 23.05 -11.74
CA GLU A 182 -17.46 21.72 -11.78
C GLU A 182 -16.73 20.74 -12.71
N LYS A 183 -15.80 21.23 -13.52
CA LYS A 183 -15.25 20.46 -14.63
C LYS A 183 -13.76 20.19 -14.56
N PHE A 184 -13.01 20.93 -13.78
CA PHE A 184 -11.56 20.80 -13.71
C PHE A 184 -11.08 20.58 -12.29
N GLY A 185 -10.08 19.72 -12.15
CA GLY A 185 -9.39 19.51 -10.90
C GLY A 185 -7.91 19.21 -11.11
N TYR A 186 -7.09 19.58 -10.14
CA TYR A 186 -5.69 19.22 -10.11
C TYR A 186 -5.29 18.67 -8.76
N ALA A 187 -4.30 17.78 -8.79
CA ALA A 187 -3.60 17.30 -7.61
C ALA A 187 -2.09 17.43 -7.83
N ILE A 188 -1.40 17.84 -6.79
CA ILE A 188 0.06 17.90 -6.75
C ILE A 188 0.50 17.19 -5.47
N SER A 189 1.46 16.29 -5.59
CA SER A 189 2.00 15.58 -4.45
C SER A 189 3.50 15.40 -4.56
N GLY A 190 4.12 15.14 -3.43
CA GLY A 190 5.51 14.76 -3.32
C GLY A 190 5.76 14.04 -2.01
N ASP A 191 6.72 13.14 -2.05
CA ASP A 191 7.20 12.41 -0.88
C ASP A 191 8.73 12.39 -0.83
N TYR A 192 9.24 12.20 0.36
CA TYR A 192 10.63 11.96 0.65
C TYR A 192 10.76 10.95 1.76
N ARG A 193 11.51 9.88 1.50
CA ARG A 193 11.79 8.84 2.49
C ARG A 193 13.29 8.62 2.61
N ASN A 194 13.78 8.51 3.84
CA ASN A 194 15.16 8.20 4.16
C ASN A 194 15.24 7.17 5.28
N SER A 195 16.22 6.28 5.20
CA SER A 195 16.62 5.39 6.29
C SER A 195 18.14 5.22 6.23
N ASP A 196 18.79 5.30 7.36
CA ASP A 196 20.26 5.11 7.45
C ASP A 196 20.65 3.63 7.39
N GLY A 197 19.67 2.71 7.53
CA GLY A 197 19.90 1.27 7.49
C GLY A 197 20.27 0.64 8.83
N TYR A 198 20.15 -0.67 8.89
CA TYR A 198 20.39 -1.49 10.08
C TYR A 198 21.73 -2.21 10.01
N PHE A 199 22.06 -2.74 8.84
CA PHE A 199 23.24 -3.59 8.63
C PHE A 199 24.48 -2.74 8.40
N THR A 200 25.60 -3.17 8.96
CA THR A 200 26.90 -2.55 8.71
C THR A 200 27.72 -3.49 7.83
N ASN A 201 28.25 -2.97 6.73
CA ASN A 201 29.23 -3.70 5.91
C ASN A 201 30.57 -3.66 6.66
N LEU A 202 31.05 -4.83 7.07
CA LEU A 202 32.27 -4.95 7.88
C LEU A 202 33.56 -4.65 7.08
N PHE A 203 33.49 -4.62 5.77
CA PHE A 203 34.62 -4.26 4.90
C PHE A 203 34.76 -2.73 4.75
N THR A 204 33.62 -2.04 4.56
CA THR A 204 33.63 -0.58 4.31
C THR A 204 33.31 0.25 5.56
N ASP A 205 32.91 -0.39 6.66
CA ASP A 205 32.41 0.22 7.89
C ASP A 205 31.28 1.24 7.66
N LYS A 206 30.46 1.00 6.63
CA LYS A 206 29.30 1.83 6.27
C LYS A 206 28.01 1.02 6.35
N LYS A 207 26.90 1.72 6.47
CA LYS A 207 25.59 1.08 6.39
C LYS A 207 25.38 0.49 5.00
N ALA A 208 24.84 -0.73 4.96
CA ALA A 208 24.68 -1.51 3.74
C ALA A 208 23.27 -1.35 3.12
N ASP A 209 22.26 -1.15 3.94
CA ASP A 209 20.85 -1.12 3.58
C ASP A 209 20.22 0.28 3.73
N ASP A 210 21.05 1.31 3.57
CA ASP A 210 20.57 2.69 3.54
C ASP A 210 19.62 2.90 2.34
N MET A 211 18.65 3.77 2.53
CA MET A 211 17.67 4.09 1.50
C MET A 211 17.37 5.58 1.49
N LYS A 212 17.33 6.14 0.29
CA LYS A 212 16.81 7.48 0.02
C LYS A 212 15.92 7.42 -1.20
N SER A 213 14.67 7.83 -1.06
CA SER A 213 13.74 7.93 -2.16
C SER A 213 12.95 9.22 -2.09
N GLY A 214 12.49 9.66 -3.22
CA GLY A 214 11.58 10.79 -3.32
C GLY A 214 10.83 10.72 -4.63
N SER A 215 9.58 11.15 -4.58
CA SER A 215 8.71 11.23 -5.75
C SER A 215 8.00 12.57 -5.83
N ALA A 216 7.59 12.91 -7.02
CA ALA A 216 6.71 14.03 -7.28
C ALA A 216 5.69 13.62 -8.34
N ARG A 217 4.44 14.01 -8.15
CA ARG A 217 3.35 13.67 -9.06
C ARG A 217 2.44 14.86 -9.28
N ILE A 218 1.98 15.00 -10.53
CA ILE A 218 0.94 15.97 -10.93
C ILE A 218 -0.15 15.19 -11.62
N ARG A 219 -1.40 15.42 -11.23
CA ARG A 219 -2.59 14.87 -11.86
C ARG A 219 -3.55 15.99 -12.21
N LEU A 220 -4.00 16.03 -13.45
CA LEU A 220 -5.01 16.93 -13.95
C LEU A 220 -6.20 16.13 -14.43
N GLU A 221 -7.40 16.51 -14.06
CA GLU A 221 -8.64 15.88 -14.53
C GLU A 221 -9.57 16.94 -15.09
N TRP A 222 -10.13 16.65 -16.24
CA TRP A 222 -11.07 17.53 -16.93
C TRP A 222 -12.32 16.75 -17.36
N LYS A 223 -13.45 17.12 -16.80
CA LYS A 223 -14.74 16.57 -17.17
C LYS A 223 -15.33 17.43 -18.31
N LEU A 224 -15.11 16.99 -19.54
CA LEU A 224 -15.56 17.71 -20.73
C LEU A 224 -17.08 17.63 -20.89
N GLN A 225 -17.65 16.42 -20.70
CA GLN A 225 -19.08 16.13 -20.78
C GLN A 225 -19.48 15.13 -19.69
N LYS A 226 -20.77 14.84 -19.57
CA LYS A 226 -21.30 13.89 -18.56
C LYS A 226 -20.62 12.53 -18.65
N ASN A 227 -20.30 12.07 -19.85
CA ASN A 227 -19.71 10.75 -20.12
C ASN A 227 -18.29 10.83 -20.74
N LEU A 228 -17.67 12.02 -20.74
CA LEU A 228 -16.34 12.21 -21.29
C LEU A 228 -15.46 12.99 -20.31
N SER A 229 -14.41 12.35 -19.87
CA SER A 229 -13.38 12.96 -19.03
C SER A 229 -12.00 12.77 -19.66
N PHE A 230 -11.13 13.73 -19.47
CA PHE A 230 -9.73 13.67 -19.84
C PHE A 230 -8.88 13.73 -18.56
N GLY A 231 -7.88 12.87 -18.46
CA GLY A 231 -6.92 12.85 -17.36
C GLY A 231 -5.50 12.89 -17.88
N LEU A 232 -4.67 13.70 -17.26
CA LEU A 232 -3.22 13.73 -17.47
C LEU A 232 -2.54 13.48 -16.13
N MET A 233 -1.61 12.52 -16.11
CA MET A 233 -0.78 12.23 -14.94
C MET A 233 0.68 12.22 -15.37
N SER A 234 1.51 12.89 -14.60
CA SER A 234 2.97 12.84 -14.72
C SER A 234 3.57 12.56 -13.36
N SER A 235 4.50 11.62 -13.30
CA SER A 235 5.23 11.30 -12.09
C SER A 235 6.72 11.23 -12.35
N PHE A 236 7.49 11.59 -11.34
CA PHE A 236 8.92 11.46 -11.29
C PHE A 236 9.30 10.77 -9.99
N ASP A 237 10.04 9.68 -10.08
CA ASP A 237 10.50 8.90 -8.93
C ASP A 237 12.00 8.73 -9.01
N ARG A 238 12.68 8.91 -7.87
CA ARG A 238 14.10 8.62 -7.73
C ARG A 238 14.34 7.86 -6.44
N SER A 239 15.06 6.74 -6.54
CA SER A 239 15.45 5.94 -5.39
C SER A 239 16.93 5.59 -5.45
N VAL A 240 17.60 5.73 -4.31
CA VAL A 240 18.96 5.26 -4.09
C VAL A 240 18.90 4.36 -2.88
N GLN A 241 19.35 3.13 -3.04
CA GLN A 241 19.21 2.10 -2.02
C GLN A 241 20.44 1.22 -1.97
N GLY A 242 20.89 0.89 -0.76
CA GLY A 242 21.76 -0.23 -0.49
C GLY A 242 21.04 -1.57 -0.64
N GLY A 243 21.63 -2.65 -0.22
CA GLY A 243 21.03 -3.98 -0.32
C GLY A 243 21.44 -4.88 0.83
N TYR A 244 20.72 -5.99 1.00
CA TYR A 244 21.10 -6.99 1.99
C TYR A 244 22.26 -7.84 1.48
N PRO A 245 23.13 -8.33 2.38
CA PRO A 245 24.13 -9.31 2.03
C PRO A 245 23.46 -10.63 1.65
N TYR A 246 23.90 -11.20 0.55
CA TYR A 246 23.51 -12.56 0.17
C TYR A 246 24.67 -13.51 0.47
N ALA A 247 24.37 -14.65 1.09
CA ALA A 247 25.29 -15.75 1.27
C ALA A 247 24.80 -16.97 0.49
N VAL A 248 25.73 -17.75 -0.04
CA VAL A 248 25.40 -19.04 -0.64
C VAL A 248 25.02 -20.00 0.47
N CYS A 249 23.86 -20.64 0.36
CA CYS A 249 23.45 -21.66 1.30
C CYS A 249 24.16 -22.98 0.96
N ASP A 250 24.81 -23.58 1.94
CA ASP A 250 25.36 -24.92 1.82
C ASP A 250 24.21 -25.92 1.63
N SER A 251 24.26 -26.70 0.56
CA SER A 251 23.18 -27.64 0.18
C SER A 251 23.01 -28.80 1.12
N VAL A 252 24.02 -29.12 1.95
CA VAL A 252 24.02 -30.26 2.88
C VAL A 252 23.62 -29.80 4.28
N THR A 253 24.23 -28.74 4.77
CA THR A 253 24.01 -28.25 6.14
C THR A 253 22.84 -27.27 6.24
N HIS A 254 22.32 -26.75 5.13
CA HIS A 254 21.33 -25.69 5.05
C HIS A 254 21.70 -24.42 5.83
N LYS A 255 22.98 -24.23 6.12
CA LYS A 255 23.48 -23.04 6.77
C LYS A 255 23.99 -22.04 5.74
N PRO A 256 23.80 -20.73 5.96
CA PRO A 256 24.43 -19.73 5.12
C PRO A 256 25.96 -19.82 5.26
N GLY A 257 26.65 -19.79 4.13
CA GLY A 257 28.11 -19.67 4.08
C GLY A 257 28.58 -18.28 4.51
N GLU A 258 29.88 -18.07 4.45
CA GLU A 258 30.44 -16.74 4.69
C GLU A 258 29.95 -15.75 3.65
N VAL A 259 29.67 -14.53 4.09
CA VAL A 259 29.26 -13.42 3.24
C VAL A 259 30.51 -12.77 2.65
N ASP A 260 30.49 -12.48 1.36
CA ASP A 260 31.59 -11.76 0.71
C ASP A 260 31.52 -10.27 1.07
N TYR A 261 32.51 -9.82 1.86
CA TYR A 261 32.65 -8.46 2.36
C TYR A 261 33.60 -7.66 1.45
N ASN A 262 33.15 -7.21 0.31
CA ASN A 262 33.94 -6.36 -0.57
C ASN A 262 33.11 -5.19 -1.14
N ASP A 263 33.78 -4.25 -1.80
CA ASP A 263 33.14 -3.06 -2.39
C ASP A 263 32.13 -3.39 -3.49
N TYR A 264 32.22 -4.57 -4.09
CA TYR A 264 31.39 -5.05 -5.19
C TYR A 264 30.31 -6.02 -4.72
N SER A 265 30.25 -6.33 -3.42
CA SER A 265 29.24 -7.19 -2.84
C SER A 265 27.86 -6.55 -2.92
N PHE A 266 26.83 -7.35 -2.69
CA PHE A 266 25.43 -6.91 -2.73
C PHE A 266 25.07 -5.80 -1.74
N TYR A 267 26.01 -5.39 -0.89
CA TYR A 267 25.86 -4.34 0.09
C TYR A 267 25.77 -2.93 -0.48
N LYS A 268 26.14 -2.75 -1.74
CA LYS A 268 26.18 -1.44 -2.36
C LYS A 268 25.53 -1.47 -3.73
N ARG A 269 24.23 -1.27 -3.76
CA ARG A 269 23.48 -1.06 -5.00
C ARG A 269 22.84 0.30 -5.00
N THR A 270 23.18 1.09 -5.99
CA THR A 270 22.47 2.31 -6.37
C THR A 270 21.51 1.94 -7.49
N LEU A 271 20.23 2.26 -7.33
CA LEU A 271 19.18 2.06 -8.31
C LEU A 271 18.86 3.38 -9.00
#